data_df456262bc75a4766bd30c3a395798e0
#
_entry.id   df456262bc75a4766bd30c3a395798e0
#
_cell.length_a   1.000
_cell.length_b   1.000
_cell.length_c   1.000
_cell.angle_alpha   90.00
_cell.angle_beta   90.00
_cell.angle_gamma   90.00
#
_symmetry.space_group_name_H-M   'P 1'
#
loop_
_entity.id
_entity.type
_entity.pdbx_description
1 polymer ?
#
loop_
_entity_poly.entity_id
_entity_poly.type
_entity_poly.pdbx_seq_one_letter_code
_entity_poly.pdbx_strand_id
1 'polypeptide(L)'
;IVLLDCASLFFITAKIPFITELLTKFSKMGLFYPPLNAKICTIILITLVAIGTRAKKKIDLNIGKQIILPILTGLGLMFGSLVFTSQAGNNNLPKIIPLLNFFQIIYTILSFLGALIAQVGADNISKLMQQKMGKDRWNIEEESFAQNQELVKTDTSVNIPYLFRFNKRTNKGWININPFRGTMVIGTPGSGKSFGVINPAIRQMIDKGFCLCIYDFKFPDLAKIAYYHYLIKKNKDENYHHQFHVINLNEVEKSKRVNPFKQDYIQTLAEAQEMAESMVSSLQKGGSSSGGGSEAFFTQSAINFLSSCIYFFAKFENGKYSDLPHILSFMNRSYQDIFDTLFSNEEIYSLLSPFKTAYDNRAFDQLEGQVGTLKIFLSRLATKESFWVFSGDEVELKITNKENPSIIILASDPSTQDINSALYSSVLNRTLRLINSKNNLPGGIIADEFPTIYIHKIDNVVATARSNKIAVLLGLQEIPQLRQFYKKEVADTISAIVGNIISGSARDKNTLDWMEKMF
;
A
#
# COMPACT_ATOMS: atom_id res chain seq x y z
N ILE A 1 -42.31 30.21 -15.50
CA ILE A 1 -43.59 30.48 -14.87
C ILE A 1 -43.62 31.87 -14.24
N VAL A 2 -42.69 32.25 -13.37
CA VAL A 2 -42.68 33.59 -12.71
C VAL A 2 -42.71 34.72 -13.71
N LEU A 3 -41.95 34.66 -14.81
CA LEU A 3 -41.99 35.68 -15.88
C LEU A 3 -43.32 35.70 -16.60
N LEU A 4 -43.95 34.56 -16.84
CA LEU A 4 -45.26 34.47 -17.47
C LEU A 4 -46.36 34.96 -16.54
N ASP A 5 -46.27 34.67 -15.23
CA ASP A 5 -47.15 35.22 -14.20
C ASP A 5 -47.11 36.75 -14.17
N CYS A 6 -45.91 37.33 -14.12
CA CYS A 6 -45.72 38.78 -14.16
C CYS A 6 -46.25 39.38 -15.47
N ALA A 7 -45.96 38.76 -16.62
CA ALA A 7 -46.43 39.23 -17.92
C ALA A 7 -47.94 39.12 -18.05
N SER A 8 -48.58 38.06 -17.55
CA SER A 8 -50.04 37.86 -17.60
C SER A 8 -50.77 38.80 -16.66
N LEU A 9 -50.20 39.10 -15.48
CA LEU A 9 -50.81 39.95 -14.46
C LEU A 9 -50.82 41.42 -14.88
N PHE A 10 -49.77 41.88 -15.58
CA PHE A 10 -49.56 43.31 -15.90
C PHE A 10 -49.94 43.67 -17.31
N PHE A 11 -50.45 42.76 -18.13
CA PHE A 11 -50.78 43.04 -19.54
C PHE A 11 -49.64 43.81 -20.22
N ILE A 12 -48.46 43.26 -20.25
CA ILE A 12 -47.38 43.86 -20.99
C ILE A 12 -47.82 43.91 -22.48
N THR A 13 -48.30 45.09 -22.90
CA THR A 13 -48.72 45.31 -24.27
C THR A 13 -47.48 45.35 -25.17
N ALA A 14 -47.09 44.16 -25.61
CA ALA A 14 -46.10 44.06 -26.69
C ALA A 14 -46.74 44.65 -27.93
N LYS A 15 -46.01 45.44 -28.70
CA LYS A 15 -46.46 46.00 -29.98
C LYS A 15 -46.71 44.92 -31.07
N ILE A 16 -46.57 43.64 -30.70
CA ILE A 16 -46.75 42.49 -31.59
C ILE A 16 -48.10 41.82 -31.24
N PRO A 17 -49.11 41.86 -32.14
CA PRO A 17 -50.49 41.37 -31.89
C PRO A 17 -50.52 39.92 -31.40
N PHE A 18 -49.69 39.06 -31.95
CA PHE A 18 -49.60 37.64 -31.58
C PHE A 18 -49.19 37.43 -30.09
N ILE A 19 -48.23 38.20 -29.58
CA ILE A 19 -47.78 38.09 -28.18
C ILE A 19 -48.87 38.61 -27.22
N THR A 20 -49.56 39.67 -27.58
CA THR A 20 -50.64 40.23 -26.79
C THR A 20 -51.83 39.24 -26.70
N GLU A 21 -52.17 38.58 -27.79
CA GLU A 21 -53.20 37.54 -27.80
C GLU A 21 -52.81 36.33 -26.98
N LEU A 22 -51.54 35.88 -27.05
CA LEU A 22 -51.01 34.79 -26.28
C LEU A 22 -51.02 35.09 -24.78
N LEU A 23 -50.58 36.26 -24.34
CA LEU A 23 -50.59 36.69 -22.95
C LEU A 23 -52.04 36.84 -22.38
N THR A 24 -52.98 37.30 -23.21
CA THR A 24 -54.40 37.35 -22.79
C THR A 24 -55.00 35.97 -22.63
N LYS A 25 -54.59 34.99 -23.44
CA LYS A 25 -55.00 33.57 -23.22
C LYS A 25 -54.39 33.00 -21.93
N PHE A 26 -53.09 33.25 -21.66
CA PHE A 26 -52.48 32.85 -20.42
C PHE A 26 -53.09 33.48 -19.18
N SER A 27 -53.46 34.75 -19.19
CA SER A 27 -54.12 35.42 -18.06
C SER A 27 -55.50 34.85 -17.71
N LYS A 28 -56.16 34.22 -18.69
CA LYS A 28 -57.47 33.55 -18.46
C LYS A 28 -57.32 32.09 -18.00
N MET A 29 -56.11 31.49 -18.04
CA MET A 29 -55.89 30.13 -17.55
C MET A 29 -55.93 30.10 -16.01
N GLY A 30 -56.67 29.18 -15.41
CA GLY A 30 -56.76 28.99 -13.97
C GLY A 30 -55.41 28.70 -13.30
N LEU A 31 -54.34 28.44 -14.10
CA LEU A 31 -52.96 28.26 -13.66
C LEU A 31 -52.32 29.57 -13.19
N PHE A 32 -52.68 30.70 -13.81
CA PHE A 32 -52.06 32.00 -13.56
C PHE A 32 -53.00 32.99 -12.86
N TYR A 33 -54.28 32.75 -12.91
CA TYR A 33 -55.28 33.59 -12.24
C TYR A 33 -56.17 32.76 -11.27
N PRO A 34 -56.33 33.13 -10.01
CA PRO A 34 -55.73 34.32 -9.34
C PRO A 34 -54.19 34.16 -9.16
N PRO A 35 -53.41 35.25 -8.88
CA PRO A 35 -51.94 35.22 -8.75
C PRO A 35 -51.42 34.23 -7.75
N LEU A 36 -52.22 33.81 -6.77
CA LEU A 36 -51.89 32.74 -5.81
C LEU A 36 -51.62 31.42 -6.53
N ASN A 37 -52.41 31.07 -7.56
CA ASN A 37 -52.23 29.82 -8.31
C ASN A 37 -50.87 29.74 -9.01
N ALA A 38 -50.38 30.86 -9.55
CA ALA A 38 -49.07 30.95 -10.18
C ALA A 38 -47.96 30.67 -9.17
N LYS A 39 -48.08 31.14 -7.93
CA LYS A 39 -47.11 30.85 -6.84
C LYS A 39 -47.09 29.38 -6.48
N ILE A 40 -48.28 28.78 -6.33
CA ILE A 40 -48.43 27.36 -6.03
C ILE A 40 -47.82 26.50 -7.15
N CYS A 41 -48.12 26.83 -8.41
CA CYS A 41 -47.51 26.12 -9.55
C CYS A 41 -45.98 26.26 -9.60
N THR A 42 -45.45 27.44 -9.27
CA THR A 42 -44.01 27.63 -9.18
C THR A 42 -43.38 26.73 -8.12
N ILE A 43 -44.00 26.60 -6.93
CA ILE A 43 -43.53 25.73 -5.86
C ILE A 43 -43.57 24.25 -6.29
N ILE A 44 -44.68 23.83 -6.92
CA ILE A 44 -44.82 22.46 -7.42
C ILE A 44 -43.71 22.14 -8.40
N LEU A 45 -43.40 23.04 -9.34
CA LEU A 45 -42.32 22.84 -10.30
C LEU A 45 -40.95 22.82 -9.65
N ILE A 46 -40.64 23.75 -8.73
CA ILE A 46 -39.39 23.74 -7.96
C ILE A 46 -39.22 22.40 -7.26
N THR A 47 -40.28 21.87 -6.64
CA THR A 47 -40.26 20.58 -5.94
C THR A 47 -40.03 19.42 -6.91
N LEU A 48 -40.73 19.40 -8.06
CA LEU A 48 -40.54 18.35 -9.07
C LEU A 48 -39.15 18.37 -9.67
N VAL A 49 -38.59 19.55 -9.95
CA VAL A 49 -37.22 19.70 -10.45
C VAL A 49 -36.21 19.22 -9.40
N ALA A 50 -36.40 19.60 -8.12
CA ALA A 50 -35.53 19.19 -7.03
C ALA A 50 -35.50 17.66 -6.84
N ILE A 51 -36.65 16.99 -7.01
CA ILE A 51 -36.74 15.51 -6.91
C ILE A 51 -36.10 14.84 -8.16
N GLY A 52 -36.31 15.42 -9.34
CA GLY A 52 -35.87 14.84 -10.62
C GLY A 52 -34.39 15.07 -10.98
N THR A 53 -33.71 16.02 -10.34
CA THR A 53 -32.32 16.35 -10.67
C THR A 53 -31.31 15.52 -9.88
N ARG A 54 -30.33 14.92 -10.58
CA ARG A 54 -29.18 14.27 -9.95
C ARG A 54 -28.17 15.33 -9.49
N ALA A 55 -28.16 15.66 -8.21
CA ALA A 55 -27.19 16.59 -7.62
C ALA A 55 -25.96 15.85 -7.07
N LYS A 56 -24.77 16.47 -7.14
CA LYS A 56 -23.57 15.92 -6.53
C LYS A 56 -23.73 15.84 -5.00
N LYS A 57 -23.30 14.72 -4.38
CA LYS A 57 -23.31 14.55 -2.92
C LYS A 57 -22.53 15.66 -2.24
N LYS A 58 -23.08 16.25 -1.18
CA LYS A 58 -22.37 17.22 -0.33
C LYS A 58 -22.48 16.73 1.11
N ILE A 59 -21.32 16.42 1.71
CA ILE A 59 -21.24 15.72 3.00
C ILE A 59 -21.62 16.63 4.17
N ASP A 60 -21.27 17.93 4.11
CA ASP A 60 -21.49 18.88 5.21
C ASP A 60 -22.60 19.90 4.87
N LEU A 61 -23.84 19.47 4.99
CA LEU A 61 -25.01 20.34 4.83
C LEU A 61 -25.61 20.70 6.20
N ASN A 62 -25.56 22.00 6.52
CA ASN A 62 -26.29 22.52 7.68
C ASN A 62 -27.77 22.72 7.31
N ILE A 63 -28.62 21.79 7.79
CA ILE A 63 -30.06 21.77 7.46
C ILE A 63 -30.73 23.11 7.79
N GLY A 64 -30.47 23.72 8.94
CA GLY A 64 -31.07 24.99 9.35
C GLY A 64 -30.74 26.15 8.43
N LYS A 65 -29.44 26.35 8.14
CA LYS A 65 -28.93 27.51 7.38
C LYS A 65 -29.02 27.35 5.86
N GLN A 66 -28.93 26.12 5.35
CA GLN A 66 -28.78 25.87 3.91
C GLN A 66 -30.04 25.28 3.25
N ILE A 67 -31.01 24.80 4.05
CA ILE A 67 -32.29 24.27 3.56
C ILE A 67 -33.46 25.06 4.11
N ILE A 68 -33.64 25.06 5.44
CA ILE A 68 -34.85 25.67 6.07
C ILE A 68 -34.87 27.18 5.83
N LEU A 69 -33.81 27.88 6.11
CA LEU A 69 -33.73 29.33 5.98
C LEU A 69 -33.99 29.81 4.52
N PRO A 70 -33.32 29.25 3.47
CA PRO A 70 -33.62 29.65 2.09
C PRO A 70 -35.04 29.34 1.65
N ILE A 71 -35.64 28.23 2.09
CA ILE A 71 -37.03 27.90 1.75
C ILE A 71 -37.98 28.88 2.39
N LEU A 72 -37.85 29.12 3.70
CA LEU A 72 -38.73 30.06 4.41
C LEU A 72 -38.62 31.49 3.89
N THR A 73 -37.38 31.98 3.63
CA THR A 73 -37.18 33.33 3.08
C THR A 73 -37.67 33.41 1.65
N GLY A 74 -37.41 32.38 0.81
CA GLY A 74 -37.90 32.33 -0.57
C GLY A 74 -39.42 32.32 -0.66
N LEU A 75 -40.09 31.49 0.11
CA LEU A 75 -41.55 31.46 0.20
C LEU A 75 -42.12 32.78 0.78
N GLY A 76 -41.50 33.33 1.81
CA GLY A 76 -41.91 34.61 2.39
C GLY A 76 -41.88 35.75 1.37
N LEU A 77 -40.82 35.83 0.55
CA LEU A 77 -40.72 36.83 -0.53
C LEU A 77 -41.74 36.57 -1.64
N MET A 78 -41.93 35.33 -2.09
CA MET A 78 -42.92 34.96 -3.10
C MET A 78 -44.34 35.30 -2.70
N PHE A 79 -44.76 34.90 -1.52
CA PHE A 79 -46.12 35.18 -1.01
C PHE A 79 -46.24 36.64 -0.57
N GLY A 80 -45.21 37.25 0.00
CA GLY A 80 -45.19 38.68 0.32
C GLY A 80 -45.40 39.59 -0.89
N SER A 81 -44.98 39.15 -2.09
CA SER A 81 -45.25 39.91 -3.32
C SER A 81 -46.76 40.05 -3.58
N LEU A 82 -47.62 39.14 -3.11
CA LEU A 82 -49.09 39.20 -3.32
C LEU A 82 -49.75 40.44 -2.69
N VAL A 83 -49.16 41.03 -1.64
CA VAL A 83 -49.65 42.29 -1.03
C VAL A 83 -49.68 43.43 -2.02
N PHE A 84 -48.79 43.40 -3.00
CA PHE A 84 -48.67 44.45 -4.01
C PHE A 84 -49.56 44.25 -5.25
N THR A 85 -50.30 43.12 -5.34
CA THR A 85 -51.11 42.80 -6.53
C THR A 85 -52.25 43.80 -6.77
N SER A 86 -52.93 44.27 -5.72
CA SER A 86 -54.05 45.24 -5.83
C SER A 86 -53.56 46.61 -6.35
N GLN A 87 -52.39 47.05 -5.92
CA GLN A 87 -51.80 48.32 -6.34
C GLN A 87 -51.07 48.19 -7.68
N ALA A 88 -50.49 47.07 -7.93
CA ALA A 88 -49.81 46.78 -9.22
C ALA A 88 -50.80 46.72 -10.40
N GLY A 89 -52.06 46.32 -10.14
CA GLY A 89 -53.13 46.34 -11.15
C GLY A 89 -53.71 47.74 -11.45
N ASN A 90 -53.31 48.78 -10.72
CA ASN A 90 -53.84 50.11 -10.90
C ASN A 90 -53.06 50.84 -12.03
N ASN A 91 -53.67 50.94 -13.20
CA ASN A 91 -53.08 51.57 -14.41
C ASN A 91 -52.91 53.10 -14.33
N ASN A 92 -53.48 53.77 -13.31
CA ASN A 92 -53.39 55.22 -13.10
C ASN A 92 -52.11 55.68 -12.39
N LEU A 93 -51.29 54.75 -11.94
CA LEU A 93 -50.01 55.07 -11.29
C LEU A 93 -48.91 55.47 -12.29
N PRO A 94 -48.05 56.40 -11.91
CA PRO A 94 -46.97 56.84 -12.80
C PRO A 94 -46.01 55.66 -13.12
N LYS A 95 -45.69 55.50 -14.41
CA LYS A 95 -44.78 54.48 -14.88
C LYS A 95 -43.33 54.96 -14.71
N ILE A 96 -42.52 54.21 -13.98
CA ILE A 96 -41.09 54.48 -13.77
C ILE A 96 -40.27 54.03 -14.99
N ILE A 97 -40.66 52.88 -15.56
CA ILE A 97 -40.10 52.35 -16.80
C ILE A 97 -41.23 52.42 -17.85
N PRO A 98 -40.97 52.62 -19.15
CA PRO A 98 -42.01 52.83 -20.18
C PRO A 98 -43.17 51.82 -20.19
N LEU A 99 -42.99 50.70 -19.50
CA LEU A 99 -43.96 49.58 -19.46
C LEU A 99 -44.48 49.23 -18.07
N LEU A 100 -43.82 49.62 -16.95
CA LEU A 100 -44.12 49.15 -15.62
C LEU A 100 -44.19 50.28 -14.58
N ASN A 101 -45.18 50.21 -13.65
CA ASN A 101 -45.23 51.08 -12.50
C ASN A 101 -44.39 50.54 -11.34
N PHE A 102 -44.14 51.31 -10.29
CA PHE A 102 -43.30 50.98 -9.16
C PHE A 102 -43.71 49.64 -8.46
N PHE A 103 -45.00 49.44 -8.25
CA PHE A 103 -45.50 48.23 -7.57
C PHE A 103 -45.39 46.99 -8.44
N GLN A 104 -45.45 47.09 -9.75
CA GLN A 104 -45.22 46.01 -10.70
C GLN A 104 -43.76 45.56 -10.67
N ILE A 105 -42.84 46.53 -10.58
CA ILE A 105 -41.40 46.23 -10.44
C ILE A 105 -41.09 45.48 -9.15
N ILE A 106 -41.63 45.97 -8.01
CA ILE A 106 -41.46 45.33 -6.71
C ILE A 106 -42.03 43.90 -6.72
N TYR A 107 -43.27 43.71 -7.22
CA TYR A 107 -43.87 42.39 -7.35
C TYR A 107 -42.98 41.43 -8.14
N THR A 108 -42.47 41.89 -9.28
CA THR A 108 -41.62 41.07 -10.15
C THR A 108 -40.31 40.69 -9.47
N ILE A 109 -39.65 41.65 -8.84
CA ILE A 109 -38.37 41.41 -8.13
C ILE A 109 -38.56 40.44 -6.96
N LEU A 110 -39.58 40.67 -6.10
CA LEU A 110 -39.86 39.82 -4.95
C LEU A 110 -40.25 38.39 -5.36
N SER A 111 -41.06 38.26 -6.43
CA SER A 111 -41.45 36.96 -6.94
C SER A 111 -40.28 36.18 -7.52
N PHE A 112 -39.42 36.85 -8.28
CA PHE A 112 -38.27 36.24 -8.95
C PHE A 112 -37.17 35.85 -7.95
N LEU A 113 -36.78 36.77 -7.06
CA LEU A 113 -35.81 36.50 -5.99
C LEU A 113 -36.30 35.42 -5.05
N GLY A 114 -37.60 35.46 -4.67
CA GLY A 114 -38.18 34.45 -3.82
C GLY A 114 -38.12 33.06 -4.45
N ALA A 115 -38.44 32.93 -5.74
CA ALA A 115 -38.37 31.67 -6.45
C ALA A 115 -36.91 31.16 -6.56
N LEU A 116 -35.94 32.01 -6.84
CA LEU A 116 -34.52 31.63 -6.90
C LEU A 116 -34.00 31.14 -5.54
N ILE A 117 -34.31 31.86 -4.48
CA ILE A 117 -33.87 31.47 -3.11
C ILE A 117 -34.53 30.15 -2.70
N ALA A 118 -35.85 29.97 -2.97
CA ALA A 118 -36.52 28.71 -2.71
C ALA A 118 -35.92 27.53 -3.50
N GLN A 119 -35.52 27.77 -4.76
CA GLN A 119 -34.85 26.78 -5.60
C GLN A 119 -33.54 26.32 -4.98
N VAL A 120 -32.70 27.24 -4.47
CA VAL A 120 -31.44 26.89 -3.79
C VAL A 120 -31.67 25.97 -2.59
N GLY A 121 -32.71 26.26 -1.80
CA GLY A 121 -33.11 25.40 -0.69
C GLY A 121 -33.59 24.01 -1.14
N ALA A 122 -34.39 23.95 -2.21
CA ALA A 122 -34.90 22.71 -2.79
C ALA A 122 -33.78 21.85 -3.40
N ASP A 123 -32.78 22.46 -4.08
CA ASP A 123 -31.59 21.76 -4.59
C ASP A 123 -30.78 21.13 -3.45
N ASN A 124 -30.70 21.77 -2.30
CA ASN A 124 -30.00 21.22 -1.14
C ASN A 124 -30.80 20.07 -0.49
N ILE A 125 -32.15 20.07 -0.56
CA ILE A 125 -32.98 18.90 -0.20
C ILE A 125 -32.63 17.71 -1.11
N SER A 126 -32.54 17.93 -2.43
CA SER A 126 -32.16 16.89 -3.39
C SER A 126 -30.81 16.26 -3.05
N LYS A 127 -29.80 17.09 -2.71
CA LYS A 127 -28.49 16.62 -2.25
C LYS A 127 -28.57 15.78 -0.97
N LEU A 128 -29.39 16.19 0.00
CA LEU A 128 -29.60 15.47 1.25
C LEU A 128 -30.33 14.14 1.01
N MET A 129 -31.36 14.14 0.15
CA MET A 129 -32.07 12.91 -0.21
C MET A 129 -31.14 11.91 -0.90
N GLN A 130 -30.34 12.37 -1.85
CA GLN A 130 -29.36 11.50 -2.52
C GLN A 130 -28.26 11.00 -1.57
N GLN A 131 -27.87 11.78 -0.58
CA GLN A 131 -26.96 11.33 0.47
C GLN A 131 -27.59 10.21 1.32
N LYS A 132 -28.88 10.32 1.65
CA LYS A 132 -29.63 9.29 2.41
C LYS A 132 -30.02 8.08 1.55
N MET A 133 -30.45 8.27 0.32
CA MET A 133 -30.82 7.19 -0.61
C MET A 133 -29.60 6.52 -1.27
N GLY A 134 -28.46 7.22 -1.33
CA GLY A 134 -27.19 6.68 -1.82
C GLY A 134 -26.37 5.98 -0.73
N LYS A 135 -26.88 5.78 0.48
CA LYS A 135 -26.37 4.74 1.38
C LYS A 135 -26.73 3.43 0.72
N ASP A 136 -25.69 2.74 0.25
CA ASP A 136 -25.84 1.39 -0.27
C ASP A 136 -26.68 0.60 0.72
N ARG A 137 -27.76 -0.04 0.24
CA ARG A 137 -28.65 -0.85 1.07
C ARG A 137 -27.89 -1.91 1.86
N TRP A 138 -26.69 -2.25 1.37
CA TRP A 138 -25.79 -3.26 1.91
C TRP A 138 -24.66 -2.67 2.76
N ASN A 139 -24.42 -1.34 2.70
CA ASN A 139 -23.37 -0.66 3.47
C ASN A 139 -24.03 0.15 4.61
N ILE A 140 -24.42 -0.56 5.64
CA ILE A 140 -24.93 0.03 6.90
C ILE A 140 -23.72 0.48 7.71
N GLU A 141 -23.75 1.71 8.20
CA GLU A 141 -22.69 2.27 9.04
C GLU A 141 -22.45 1.34 10.25
N GLU A 142 -21.16 1.01 10.51
CA GLU A 142 -20.73 0.04 11.53
C GLU A 142 -21.13 -1.43 11.28
N GLU A 143 -21.72 -1.79 10.17
CA GLU A 143 -21.96 -3.19 9.80
C GLU A 143 -21.02 -3.63 8.67
N SER A 144 -20.59 -4.86 8.75
CA SER A 144 -19.89 -5.61 7.70
C SER A 144 -20.92 -6.41 6.87
N PHE A 145 -20.53 -6.92 5.72
CA PHE A 145 -21.31 -7.95 5.02
C PHE A 145 -21.10 -9.32 5.67
N ALA A 146 -21.84 -10.33 5.23
CA ALA A 146 -21.70 -11.70 5.73
C ALA A 146 -20.25 -12.19 5.57
N GLN A 147 -19.67 -12.67 6.67
CA GLN A 147 -18.30 -13.12 6.76
C GLN A 147 -18.27 -14.62 7.05
N ASN A 148 -17.12 -15.25 6.75
CA ASN A 148 -16.93 -16.67 7.03
C ASN A 148 -16.92 -16.93 8.54
N GLN A 149 -17.82 -17.78 9.01
CA GLN A 149 -17.95 -18.20 10.42
C GLN A 149 -17.37 -19.59 10.66
N GLU A 150 -17.03 -20.33 9.60
CA GLU A 150 -16.50 -21.67 9.70
C GLU A 150 -15.00 -21.67 9.95
N LEU A 151 -14.56 -22.46 10.94
CA LEU A 151 -13.15 -22.72 11.23
C LEU A 151 -12.64 -23.86 10.34
N VAL A 152 -11.79 -23.51 9.35
CA VAL A 152 -11.10 -24.51 8.51
C VAL A 152 -9.71 -24.76 9.07
N LYS A 153 -9.59 -25.72 10.00
CA LYS A 153 -8.31 -26.07 10.62
C LYS A 153 -7.65 -27.22 9.87
N THR A 154 -6.40 -27.00 9.44
CA THR A 154 -5.52 -28.02 8.84
C THR A 154 -4.19 -28.05 9.59
N ASP A 155 -3.34 -29.05 9.30
CA ASP A 155 -2.01 -29.16 9.90
C ASP A 155 -1.10 -27.97 9.60
N THR A 156 -1.41 -27.19 8.58
CA THR A 156 -0.58 -26.07 8.12
C THR A 156 -1.31 -24.72 8.12
N SER A 157 -2.64 -24.68 8.30
CA SER A 157 -3.41 -23.44 8.30
C SER A 157 -3.05 -22.50 9.43
N VAL A 158 -3.16 -21.18 9.20
CA VAL A 158 -3.19 -20.18 10.27
C VAL A 158 -4.62 -19.64 10.36
N ASN A 159 -5.22 -19.72 11.54
CA ASN A 159 -6.59 -19.36 11.76
C ASN A 159 -6.67 -18.22 12.78
N ILE A 160 -7.22 -17.06 12.37
CA ILE A 160 -7.32 -15.87 13.20
C ILE A 160 -8.80 -15.61 13.51
N PRO A 161 -9.21 -15.66 14.79
CA PRO A 161 -10.58 -15.32 15.17
C PRO A 161 -10.77 -13.79 15.13
N TYR A 162 -11.94 -13.36 14.71
CA TYR A 162 -12.33 -11.95 14.78
C TYR A 162 -13.82 -11.79 15.06
N LEU A 163 -14.21 -10.58 15.44
CA LEU A 163 -15.61 -10.21 15.64
C LEU A 163 -16.05 -9.25 14.52
N PHE A 164 -17.24 -9.48 14.00
CA PHE A 164 -17.84 -8.59 13.01
C PHE A 164 -19.33 -8.35 13.33
N ARG A 165 -19.83 -7.20 12.95
CA ARG A 165 -21.23 -6.83 13.15
C ARG A 165 -22.00 -7.03 11.84
N PHE A 166 -23.02 -7.86 11.88
CA PHE A 166 -23.87 -8.14 10.74
C PHE A 166 -25.30 -8.41 11.22
N ASN A 167 -26.30 -7.85 10.51
CA ASN A 167 -27.72 -7.90 10.89
C ASN A 167 -27.96 -7.45 12.35
N LYS A 168 -27.34 -6.33 12.74
CA LYS A 168 -27.41 -5.74 14.10
C LYS A 168 -26.89 -6.64 15.22
N ARG A 169 -26.21 -7.73 14.90
CA ARG A 169 -25.63 -8.68 15.88
C ARG A 169 -24.12 -8.73 15.72
N THR A 170 -23.42 -8.93 16.85
CA THR A 170 -22.01 -9.24 16.84
C THR A 170 -21.82 -10.74 16.62
N ASN A 171 -21.13 -11.10 15.56
CA ASN A 171 -20.87 -12.47 15.15
C ASN A 171 -19.38 -12.78 15.30
N LYS A 172 -19.04 -14.06 15.46
CA LYS A 172 -17.66 -14.56 15.41
C LYS A 172 -17.35 -15.04 14.00
N GLY A 173 -16.18 -14.69 13.51
CA GLY A 173 -15.67 -15.16 12.23
C GLY A 173 -14.25 -15.66 12.31
N TRP A 174 -13.79 -16.29 11.23
CA TRP A 174 -12.45 -16.85 11.10
C TRP A 174 -11.80 -16.40 9.80
N ILE A 175 -10.60 -15.82 9.93
CA ILE A 175 -9.70 -15.66 8.78
C ILE A 175 -8.91 -16.96 8.68
N ASN A 176 -9.20 -17.77 7.68
CA ASN A 176 -8.54 -19.05 7.42
C ASN A 176 -7.45 -18.85 6.37
N ILE A 177 -6.20 -18.79 6.80
CA ILE A 177 -5.03 -18.54 5.95
C ILE A 177 -4.37 -19.85 5.56
N ASN A 178 -4.18 -20.07 4.26
CA ASN A 178 -3.21 -21.03 3.76
C ASN A 178 -1.86 -20.31 3.60
N PRO A 179 -0.88 -20.50 4.50
CA PRO A 179 0.35 -19.72 4.52
C PRO A 179 1.23 -19.91 3.28
N PHE A 180 1.08 -21.06 2.58
CA PHE A 180 1.86 -21.35 1.37
C PHE A 180 1.40 -20.58 0.12
N ARG A 181 0.30 -19.82 0.21
CA ARG A 181 -0.17 -18.95 -0.88
C ARG A 181 0.44 -17.56 -0.87
N GLY A 182 1.38 -17.31 0.05
CA GLY A 182 1.84 -15.96 0.34
C GLY A 182 0.79 -15.14 1.10
N THR A 183 1.21 -14.38 2.07
CA THR A 183 0.35 -13.52 2.90
C THR A 183 0.94 -12.12 2.97
N MET A 184 0.16 -11.12 2.58
CA MET A 184 0.51 -9.71 2.71
C MET A 184 -0.35 -9.07 3.78
N VAL A 185 0.28 -8.40 4.74
CA VAL A 185 -0.39 -7.72 5.85
C VAL A 185 -0.11 -6.22 5.73
N ILE A 186 -1.14 -5.43 5.43
CA ILE A 186 -1.03 -3.99 5.21
C ILE A 186 -1.64 -3.25 6.41
N GLY A 187 -0.95 -2.24 6.90
CA GLY A 187 -1.51 -1.39 7.94
C GLY A 187 -0.54 -0.38 8.51
N THR A 188 -1.03 0.83 8.72
CA THR A 188 -0.27 1.92 9.34
C THR A 188 0.19 1.56 10.76
N PRO A 189 1.19 2.27 11.32
CA PRO A 189 1.60 2.07 12.71
C PRO A 189 0.40 2.15 13.66
N GLY A 190 0.29 1.18 14.57
CA GLY A 190 -0.83 1.10 15.51
C GLY A 190 -2.12 0.45 14.96
N SER A 191 -2.15 -0.01 13.71
CA SER A 191 -3.31 -0.70 13.12
C SER A 191 -3.55 -2.11 13.66
N GLY A 192 -2.68 -2.61 14.53
CA GLY A 192 -2.78 -3.97 15.07
C GLY A 192 -2.18 -5.08 14.20
N LYS A 193 -1.44 -4.75 13.13
CA LYS A 193 -0.81 -5.68 12.18
C LYS A 193 -0.03 -6.80 12.89
N SER A 194 0.94 -6.43 13.72
CA SER A 194 1.79 -7.40 14.41
C SER A 194 0.98 -8.19 15.45
N PHE A 195 0.17 -7.52 16.28
CA PHE A 195 -0.62 -8.18 17.32
C PHE A 195 -1.75 -9.05 16.76
N GLY A 196 -2.48 -8.56 15.75
CA GLY A 196 -3.67 -9.24 15.22
C GLY A 196 -3.38 -10.35 14.23
N VAL A 197 -2.24 -10.27 13.50
CA VAL A 197 -1.96 -11.20 12.40
C VAL A 197 -0.60 -11.89 12.56
N ILE A 198 0.50 -11.13 12.69
CA ILE A 198 1.85 -11.68 12.64
C ILE A 198 2.14 -12.55 13.86
N ASN A 199 1.84 -12.08 15.07
CA ASN A 199 2.05 -12.84 16.29
C ASN A 199 1.21 -14.13 16.35
N PRO A 200 -0.11 -14.12 16.02
CA PRO A 200 -0.88 -15.36 15.87
C PRO A 200 -0.35 -16.31 14.80
N ALA A 201 0.20 -15.79 13.70
CA ALA A 201 0.82 -16.62 12.66
C ALA A 201 2.10 -17.29 13.16
N ILE A 202 3.03 -16.54 13.78
CA ILE A 202 4.26 -17.09 14.39
C ILE A 202 3.92 -18.20 15.38
N ARG A 203 3.00 -17.93 16.32
CA ARG A 203 2.57 -18.90 17.32
C ARG A 203 2.09 -20.18 16.68
N GLN A 204 1.14 -20.09 15.74
CA GLN A 204 0.53 -21.29 15.16
C GLN A 204 1.50 -22.06 14.26
N MET A 205 2.38 -21.36 13.54
CA MET A 205 3.41 -22.01 12.73
C MET A 205 4.41 -22.78 13.61
N ILE A 206 4.88 -22.21 14.72
CA ILE A 206 5.77 -22.90 15.67
C ILE A 206 5.06 -24.11 16.29
N ASP A 207 3.81 -23.96 16.74
CA ASP A 207 3.01 -25.06 17.28
C ASP A 207 2.86 -26.23 16.29
N LYS A 208 2.87 -25.93 14.98
CA LYS A 208 2.77 -26.91 13.89
C LYS A 208 4.12 -27.39 13.35
N GLY A 209 5.22 -27.03 14.00
CA GLY A 209 6.55 -27.51 13.65
C GLY A 209 7.18 -26.88 12.40
N PHE A 210 6.79 -25.65 12.05
CA PHE A 210 7.44 -24.91 10.98
C PHE A 210 8.85 -24.47 11.38
N CYS A 211 9.76 -24.52 10.44
CA CYS A 211 11.07 -23.88 10.50
C CYS A 211 10.93 -22.44 10.00
N LEU A 212 11.35 -21.45 10.77
CA LEU A 212 11.08 -20.06 10.45
C LEU A 212 12.35 -19.22 10.36
N CYS A 213 12.43 -18.33 9.38
CA CYS A 213 13.35 -17.19 9.38
C CYS A 213 12.52 -15.91 9.55
N ILE A 214 12.71 -15.23 10.68
CA ILE A 214 11.91 -14.07 11.08
C ILE A 214 12.80 -12.83 11.06
N TYR A 215 12.48 -11.88 10.19
CA TYR A 215 13.07 -10.56 10.22
C TYR A 215 12.28 -9.67 11.19
N ASP A 216 12.86 -9.46 12.36
CA ASP A 216 12.30 -8.65 13.44
C ASP A 216 12.86 -7.23 13.33
N PHE A 217 12.10 -6.34 12.66
CA PHE A 217 12.50 -4.96 12.39
C PHE A 217 12.66 -4.12 13.67
N LYS A 218 11.88 -4.45 14.69
CA LYS A 218 11.93 -3.81 16.02
C LYS A 218 12.33 -4.82 17.09
N PHE A 219 13.47 -5.46 16.87
CA PHE A 219 13.95 -6.44 17.83
C PHE A 219 13.96 -5.86 19.28
N PRO A 220 13.43 -6.57 20.28
CA PRO A 220 13.09 -8.01 20.28
C PRO A 220 11.57 -8.33 20.24
N ASP A 221 10.75 -7.56 19.54
CA ASP A 221 9.29 -7.70 19.63
C ASP A 221 8.79 -9.08 19.13
N LEU A 222 9.14 -9.47 17.90
CA LEU A 222 8.77 -10.78 17.35
C LEU A 222 9.61 -11.92 17.94
N ALA A 223 10.87 -11.67 18.24
CA ALA A 223 11.78 -12.63 18.83
C ALA A 223 11.27 -13.16 20.17
N LYS A 224 10.74 -12.31 21.05
CA LYS A 224 10.15 -12.71 22.34
C LYS A 224 8.96 -13.63 22.13
N ILE A 225 8.08 -13.32 21.19
CA ILE A 225 6.90 -14.15 20.87
C ILE A 225 7.34 -15.51 20.32
N ALA A 226 8.26 -15.51 19.35
CA ALA A 226 8.78 -16.74 18.76
C ALA A 226 9.48 -17.62 19.80
N TYR A 227 10.35 -17.04 20.63
CA TYR A 227 11.08 -17.78 21.67
C TYR A 227 10.15 -18.35 22.73
N TYR A 228 9.16 -17.59 23.18
CA TYR A 228 8.17 -18.05 24.14
C TYR A 228 7.40 -19.29 23.62
N HIS A 229 6.91 -19.23 22.38
CA HIS A 229 6.18 -20.36 21.78
C HIS A 229 7.09 -21.53 21.43
N TYR A 230 8.34 -21.28 21.05
CA TYR A 230 9.36 -22.31 20.89
C TYR A 230 9.57 -23.08 22.20
N LEU A 231 9.72 -22.40 23.33
CA LEU A 231 9.89 -23.06 24.65
C LEU A 231 8.65 -23.88 25.05
N ILE A 232 7.44 -23.33 24.82
CA ILE A 232 6.20 -24.07 25.10
C ILE A 232 6.13 -25.33 24.25
N LYS A 233 6.43 -25.26 22.96
CA LYS A 233 6.40 -26.41 22.05
C LYS A 233 7.45 -27.43 22.46
N LYS A 234 8.67 -27.02 22.74
CA LYS A 234 9.77 -27.87 23.18
C LYS A 234 9.45 -28.61 24.47
N ASN A 235 8.79 -27.98 25.43
CA ASN A 235 8.41 -28.59 26.70
C ASN A 235 7.22 -29.55 26.57
N LYS A 236 6.39 -29.42 25.54
CA LYS A 236 5.20 -30.25 25.33
C LYS A 236 5.44 -31.45 24.42
N ASP A 237 6.44 -31.39 23.58
CA ASP A 237 6.69 -32.37 22.51
C ASP A 237 8.16 -32.78 22.53
N GLU A 238 8.42 -33.97 23.08
CA GLU A 238 9.78 -34.52 23.18
C GLU A 238 10.45 -34.75 21.82
N ASN A 239 9.66 -34.91 20.77
CA ASN A 239 10.15 -35.03 19.38
C ASN A 239 10.45 -33.70 18.71
N TYR A 240 10.18 -32.57 19.38
CA TYR A 240 10.45 -31.26 18.84
C TYR A 240 11.90 -30.85 19.16
N HIS A 241 12.79 -31.09 18.20
CA HIS A 241 14.22 -30.84 18.32
C HIS A 241 14.74 -29.63 17.54
N HIS A 242 13.84 -28.74 17.17
CA HIS A 242 14.23 -27.46 16.50
C HIS A 242 15.22 -26.68 17.36
N GLN A 243 16.18 -26.02 16.68
CA GLN A 243 17.10 -25.09 17.31
C GLN A 243 16.56 -23.66 17.18
N PHE A 244 16.98 -22.79 18.07
CA PHE A 244 16.61 -21.39 18.05
C PHE A 244 17.86 -20.52 18.00
N HIS A 245 17.99 -19.71 16.95
CA HIS A 245 19.18 -18.88 16.72
C HIS A 245 18.77 -17.42 16.55
N VAL A 246 19.60 -16.51 17.08
CA VAL A 246 19.48 -15.08 16.88
C VAL A 246 20.74 -14.58 16.20
N ILE A 247 20.58 -13.84 15.13
CA ILE A 247 21.66 -13.13 14.43
C ILE A 247 21.45 -11.64 14.69
N ASN A 248 22.35 -11.05 15.47
CA ASN A 248 22.24 -9.67 15.95
C ASN A 248 23.55 -8.92 15.73
N LEU A 249 23.52 -7.92 14.86
CA LEU A 249 24.67 -7.07 14.54
C LEU A 249 24.87 -5.91 15.54
N ASN A 250 23.88 -5.63 16.37
CA ASN A 250 23.95 -4.55 17.36
C ASN A 250 24.43 -5.05 18.73
N GLU A 251 24.12 -6.30 19.07
CA GLU A 251 24.52 -6.95 20.33
C GLU A 251 25.21 -8.28 20.02
N VAL A 252 26.45 -8.22 19.56
CA VAL A 252 27.19 -9.39 19.04
C VAL A 252 27.40 -10.50 20.09
N GLU A 253 27.47 -10.16 21.38
CA GLU A 253 27.58 -11.14 22.46
C GLU A 253 26.35 -12.06 22.56
N LYS A 254 25.23 -11.61 22.06
CA LYS A 254 23.96 -12.36 22.00
C LYS A 254 23.71 -13.00 20.64
N SER A 255 24.62 -12.79 19.70
CA SER A 255 24.49 -13.28 18.34
C SER A 255 25.14 -14.63 18.14
N LYS A 256 24.54 -15.46 17.29
CA LYS A 256 25.22 -16.59 16.64
C LYS A 256 25.95 -16.09 15.41
N ARG A 257 27.07 -16.74 15.08
CA ARG A 257 27.83 -16.46 13.88
C ARG A 257 27.27 -17.25 12.69
N VAL A 258 27.28 -16.64 11.52
CA VAL A 258 26.67 -17.20 10.31
C VAL A 258 27.52 -16.91 9.09
N ASN A 259 27.62 -17.88 8.20
CA ASN A 259 28.34 -17.68 6.94
C ASN A 259 27.46 -18.01 5.72
N PRO A 260 26.83 -17.02 5.08
CA PRO A 260 26.05 -17.23 3.86
C PRO A 260 26.91 -17.44 2.60
N PHE A 261 28.23 -17.25 2.69
CA PHE A 261 29.18 -17.33 1.57
C PHE A 261 29.94 -18.65 1.50
N LYS A 262 29.73 -19.57 2.45
CA LYS A 262 30.53 -20.81 2.50
C LYS A 262 30.41 -21.63 1.20
N GLN A 263 31.42 -22.40 0.91
CA GLN A 263 31.54 -23.23 -0.29
C GLN A 263 30.31 -24.09 -0.55
N ASP A 264 29.75 -24.72 0.50
CA ASP A 264 28.56 -25.57 0.39
C ASP A 264 27.33 -24.85 -0.21
N TYR A 265 27.27 -23.54 -0.05
CA TYR A 265 26.19 -22.69 -0.55
C TYR A 265 26.53 -22.01 -1.88
N ILE A 266 27.82 -21.98 -2.27
CA ILE A 266 28.30 -21.35 -3.50
C ILE A 266 29.00 -22.41 -4.37
N GLN A 267 28.21 -23.27 -4.98
CA GLN A 267 28.71 -24.35 -5.84
C GLN A 267 28.91 -23.90 -7.28
N THR A 268 28.10 -22.98 -7.75
CA THR A 268 28.06 -22.50 -9.13
C THR A 268 28.27 -20.99 -9.23
N LEU A 269 28.73 -20.56 -10.39
CA LEU A 269 28.86 -19.13 -10.70
C LEU A 269 27.54 -18.37 -10.58
N ALA A 270 26.43 -19.03 -10.94
CA ALA A 270 25.09 -18.45 -10.82
C ALA A 270 24.70 -18.15 -9.35
N GLU A 271 25.14 -18.99 -8.40
CA GLU A 271 24.89 -18.78 -6.97
C GLU A 271 25.75 -17.64 -6.40
N ALA A 272 26.95 -17.46 -6.89
CA ALA A 272 27.77 -16.31 -6.55
C ALA A 272 27.18 -15.01 -7.11
N GLN A 273 26.68 -15.06 -8.34
CA GLN A 273 26.01 -13.92 -9.00
C GLN A 273 24.74 -13.50 -8.29
N GLU A 274 23.89 -14.45 -7.91
CA GLU A 274 22.67 -14.19 -7.14
C GLU A 274 22.98 -13.54 -5.78
N MET A 275 24.03 -13.99 -5.10
CA MET A 275 24.47 -13.38 -3.84
C MET A 275 24.96 -11.95 -4.05
N ALA A 276 25.77 -11.71 -5.08
CA ALA A 276 26.26 -10.38 -5.42
C ALA A 276 25.13 -9.43 -5.81
N GLU A 277 24.20 -9.87 -6.66
CA GLU A 277 23.00 -9.11 -7.04
C GLU A 277 22.16 -8.72 -5.80
N SER A 278 21.96 -9.67 -4.88
CA SER A 278 21.23 -9.43 -3.64
C SER A 278 21.90 -8.36 -2.78
N MET A 279 23.22 -8.43 -2.60
CA MET A 279 23.97 -7.46 -1.81
C MET A 279 23.99 -6.08 -2.47
N VAL A 280 24.33 -6.00 -3.77
CA VAL A 280 24.40 -4.73 -4.52
C VAL A 280 23.04 -4.05 -4.51
N SER A 281 21.96 -4.79 -4.79
CA SER A 281 20.60 -4.24 -4.78
C SER A 281 20.16 -3.75 -3.40
N SER A 282 20.58 -4.44 -2.34
CA SER A 282 20.30 -4.01 -0.95
C SER A 282 21.03 -2.71 -0.60
N LEU A 283 22.27 -2.55 -1.05
CA LEU A 283 23.10 -1.37 -0.78
C LEU A 283 22.67 -0.15 -1.60
N GLN A 284 22.14 -0.36 -2.80
CA GLN A 284 21.58 0.71 -3.65
C GLN A 284 20.19 1.16 -3.20
N LYS A 285 19.59 0.50 -2.24
CA LYS A 285 18.30 0.82 -1.65
C LYS A 285 18.29 2.25 -1.09
N GLY A 286 17.45 3.14 -1.64
CA GLY A 286 17.35 4.54 -1.21
C GLY A 286 18.07 5.55 -2.12
N GLY A 287 18.87 5.11 -3.07
CA GLY A 287 19.32 5.95 -4.18
C GLY A 287 18.21 6.04 -5.23
N SER A 288 17.78 7.23 -5.57
CA SER A 288 16.83 7.48 -6.67
C SER A 288 17.49 7.09 -7.99
N SER A 289 17.34 5.82 -8.39
CA SER A 289 17.81 5.33 -9.70
C SER A 289 16.83 5.76 -10.80
N SER A 290 16.93 7.02 -11.19
CA SER A 290 16.41 7.53 -12.48
C SER A 290 17.55 7.69 -13.50
N GLY A 291 18.64 6.97 -13.30
CA GLY A 291 19.85 7.06 -14.14
C GLY A 291 19.71 6.28 -15.45
N GLY A 292 20.17 6.90 -16.53
CA GLY A 292 20.23 6.30 -17.86
C GLY A 292 21.23 5.13 -17.97
N GLY A 293 21.50 4.67 -19.18
CA GLY A 293 22.32 3.48 -19.46
C GLY A 293 23.69 3.37 -18.76
N SER A 294 24.31 4.48 -18.34
CA SER A 294 25.57 4.49 -17.59
C SER A 294 25.42 3.89 -16.18
N GLU A 295 24.34 4.15 -15.46
CA GLU A 295 24.12 3.61 -14.12
C GLU A 295 23.89 2.09 -14.15
N ALA A 296 23.14 1.60 -15.14
CA ALA A 296 22.97 0.17 -15.35
C ALA A 296 24.30 -0.54 -15.62
N PHE A 297 25.20 0.09 -16.39
CA PHE A 297 26.54 -0.43 -16.65
C PHE A 297 27.38 -0.51 -15.36
N PHE A 298 27.41 0.52 -14.53
CA PHE A 298 28.15 0.49 -13.26
C PHE A 298 27.60 -0.54 -12.29
N THR A 299 26.28 -0.67 -12.21
CA THR A 299 25.65 -1.69 -11.38
C THR A 299 26.00 -3.10 -11.83
N GLN A 300 25.97 -3.37 -13.16
CA GLN A 300 26.34 -4.68 -13.68
C GLN A 300 27.83 -4.97 -13.50
N SER A 301 28.71 -3.99 -13.66
CA SER A 301 30.13 -4.12 -13.37
C SER A 301 30.37 -4.45 -11.90
N ALA A 302 29.69 -3.77 -10.98
CA ALA A 302 29.75 -4.05 -9.55
C ALA A 302 29.31 -5.49 -9.21
N ILE A 303 28.23 -5.96 -9.82
CA ILE A 303 27.73 -7.33 -9.64
C ILE A 303 28.77 -8.34 -10.17
N ASN A 304 29.29 -8.14 -11.37
CA ASN A 304 30.26 -9.04 -11.98
C ASN A 304 31.54 -9.14 -11.14
N PHE A 305 32.05 -8.01 -10.67
CA PHE A 305 33.24 -7.97 -9.83
C PHE A 305 33.03 -8.66 -8.48
N LEU A 306 31.96 -8.34 -7.78
CA LEU A 306 31.65 -8.99 -6.50
C LEU A 306 31.38 -10.49 -6.66
N SER A 307 30.68 -10.89 -7.72
CA SER A 307 30.45 -12.31 -8.05
C SER A 307 31.77 -13.06 -8.26
N SER A 308 32.71 -12.43 -8.96
CA SER A 308 34.05 -13.02 -9.19
C SER A 308 34.78 -13.20 -7.87
N CYS A 309 34.75 -12.22 -6.96
CA CYS A 309 35.37 -12.36 -5.65
C CYS A 309 34.70 -13.47 -4.81
N ILE A 310 33.37 -13.50 -4.75
CA ILE A 310 32.61 -14.51 -3.97
C ILE A 310 32.95 -15.92 -4.51
N TYR A 311 32.88 -16.11 -5.83
CA TYR A 311 33.16 -17.42 -6.44
C TYR A 311 34.59 -17.85 -6.28
N PHE A 312 35.55 -16.93 -6.46
CA PHE A 312 36.98 -17.21 -6.25
C PHE A 312 37.21 -17.75 -4.84
N PHE A 313 36.72 -17.06 -3.80
CA PHE A 313 36.92 -17.51 -2.42
C PHE A 313 36.19 -18.82 -2.10
N ALA A 314 35.03 -19.06 -2.72
CA ALA A 314 34.32 -20.32 -2.55
C ALA A 314 35.10 -21.53 -3.14
N LYS A 315 35.93 -21.31 -4.16
CA LYS A 315 36.75 -22.38 -4.79
C LYS A 315 38.16 -22.46 -4.26
N PHE A 316 38.70 -21.34 -3.82
CA PHE A 316 40.09 -21.27 -3.35
C PHE A 316 40.28 -22.07 -2.05
N GLU A 317 41.27 -22.95 -2.02
CA GLU A 317 41.60 -23.83 -0.88
C GLU A 317 40.34 -24.51 -0.26
N ASN A 318 39.42 -25.02 -1.06
CA ASN A 318 38.17 -25.63 -0.63
C ASN A 318 37.30 -24.71 0.24
N GLY A 319 37.26 -23.44 -0.08
CA GLY A 319 36.42 -22.46 0.58
C GLY A 319 36.85 -22.04 1.99
N LYS A 320 38.12 -22.30 2.35
CA LYS A 320 38.65 -21.96 3.68
C LYS A 320 38.50 -20.48 4.05
N TYR A 321 38.57 -19.61 3.07
CA TYR A 321 38.46 -18.15 3.22
C TYR A 321 37.18 -17.58 2.62
N SER A 322 36.17 -18.44 2.41
CA SER A 322 34.89 -18.04 1.81
C SER A 322 33.96 -17.48 2.87
N ASP A 323 34.27 -16.28 3.34
CA ASP A 323 33.46 -15.51 4.28
C ASP A 323 33.51 -14.01 3.99
N LEU A 324 32.62 -13.24 4.59
CA LEU A 324 32.52 -11.78 4.36
C LEU A 324 33.82 -11.04 4.72
N PRO A 325 34.45 -11.26 5.89
CA PRO A 325 35.70 -10.59 6.25
C PRO A 325 36.82 -10.74 5.23
N HIS A 326 37.05 -11.97 4.72
CA HIS A 326 38.08 -12.20 3.74
C HIS A 326 37.76 -11.56 2.40
N ILE A 327 36.52 -11.64 1.93
CA ILE A 327 36.07 -10.98 0.70
C ILE A 327 36.27 -9.47 0.79
N LEU A 328 35.83 -8.82 1.88
CA LEU A 328 35.97 -7.37 2.07
C LEU A 328 37.46 -6.96 2.22
N SER A 329 38.26 -7.75 2.92
CA SER A 329 39.68 -7.48 3.10
C SER A 329 40.46 -7.60 1.76
N PHE A 330 40.11 -8.58 0.92
CA PHE A 330 40.67 -8.74 -0.41
C PHE A 330 40.35 -7.54 -1.31
N MET A 331 39.12 -7.06 -1.30
CA MET A 331 38.70 -5.92 -2.09
C MET A 331 39.41 -4.59 -1.70
N ASN A 332 40.04 -4.53 -0.54
CA ASN A 332 40.86 -3.39 -0.10
C ASN A 332 42.32 -3.45 -0.58
N ARG A 333 42.72 -4.50 -1.30
CA ARG A 333 44.06 -4.60 -1.92
C ARG A 333 44.18 -3.69 -3.14
N SER A 334 45.39 -3.59 -3.69
CA SER A 334 45.62 -2.87 -4.93
C SER A 334 44.85 -3.51 -6.09
N TYR A 335 44.43 -2.73 -7.09
CA TYR A 335 43.74 -3.29 -8.25
C TYR A 335 44.61 -4.30 -9.01
N GLN A 336 45.91 -4.09 -9.01
CA GLN A 336 46.85 -5.03 -9.62
C GLN A 336 46.78 -6.40 -8.91
N ASP A 337 46.93 -6.45 -7.59
CA ASP A 337 46.86 -7.70 -6.81
C ASP A 337 45.51 -8.39 -6.96
N ILE A 338 44.42 -7.61 -6.93
CA ILE A 338 43.06 -8.14 -7.08
C ILE A 338 42.87 -8.81 -8.44
N PHE A 339 43.20 -8.10 -9.53
CA PHE A 339 42.94 -8.62 -10.86
C PHE A 339 43.94 -9.68 -11.27
N ASP A 340 45.24 -9.61 -10.85
CA ASP A 340 46.20 -10.69 -11.02
C ASP A 340 45.69 -11.99 -10.40
N THR A 341 45.13 -11.89 -9.19
CA THR A 341 44.54 -13.03 -8.48
C THR A 341 43.30 -13.56 -9.17
N LEU A 342 42.34 -12.69 -9.52
CA LEU A 342 41.10 -13.12 -10.14
C LEU A 342 41.31 -13.70 -11.55
N PHE A 343 42.17 -13.12 -12.36
CA PHE A 343 42.53 -13.65 -13.69
C PHE A 343 43.31 -14.95 -13.65
N SER A 344 43.78 -15.41 -12.50
CA SER A 344 44.37 -16.75 -12.37
C SER A 344 43.33 -17.88 -12.45
N ASN A 345 42.03 -17.57 -12.33
CA ASN A 345 40.94 -18.54 -12.38
C ASN A 345 40.13 -18.39 -13.69
N GLU A 346 40.24 -19.39 -14.58
CA GLU A 346 39.58 -19.38 -15.89
C GLU A 346 38.06 -19.39 -15.82
N GLU A 347 37.46 -19.98 -14.77
CA GLU A 347 36.01 -20.11 -14.64
C GLU A 347 35.29 -18.75 -14.51
N ILE A 348 35.99 -17.72 -14.02
CA ILE A 348 35.43 -16.37 -13.85
C ILE A 348 35.76 -15.39 -14.96
N TYR A 349 36.49 -15.83 -16.00
CA TYR A 349 36.92 -14.96 -17.11
C TYR A 349 35.76 -14.20 -17.77
N SER A 350 34.60 -14.85 -17.93
CA SER A 350 33.45 -14.24 -18.55
C SER A 350 32.92 -13.03 -17.76
N LEU A 351 32.93 -13.10 -16.43
CA LEU A 351 32.53 -12.00 -15.55
C LEU A 351 33.55 -10.87 -15.52
N LEU A 352 34.83 -11.20 -15.70
CA LEU A 352 35.95 -10.25 -15.70
C LEU A 352 36.20 -9.59 -17.06
N SER A 353 35.54 -10.08 -18.12
CA SER A 353 35.70 -9.56 -19.49
C SER A 353 35.55 -8.04 -19.60
N PRO A 354 34.59 -7.36 -18.92
CA PRO A 354 34.49 -5.89 -18.99
C PRO A 354 35.68 -5.14 -18.42
N PHE A 355 36.46 -5.78 -17.55
CA PHE A 355 37.64 -5.16 -16.89
C PHE A 355 38.94 -5.44 -17.61
N LYS A 356 38.98 -6.43 -18.53
CA LYS A 356 40.20 -6.94 -19.11
C LYS A 356 41.00 -5.89 -19.87
N THR A 357 40.35 -5.09 -20.70
CA THR A 357 41.07 -4.06 -21.49
C THR A 357 41.68 -2.99 -20.58
N ALA A 358 41.00 -2.58 -19.54
CA ALA A 358 41.52 -1.60 -18.58
C ALA A 358 42.67 -2.20 -17.75
N TYR A 359 42.57 -3.47 -17.39
CA TYR A 359 43.62 -4.17 -16.68
C TYR A 359 44.87 -4.38 -17.56
N ASP A 360 44.75 -4.90 -18.80
CA ASP A 360 45.84 -5.12 -19.73
C ASP A 360 46.61 -3.82 -20.05
N ASN A 361 45.89 -2.70 -20.13
CA ASN A 361 46.46 -1.36 -20.36
C ASN A 361 46.95 -0.67 -19.09
N ARG A 362 46.84 -1.30 -17.91
CA ARG A 362 47.13 -0.71 -16.60
C ARG A 362 46.36 0.60 -16.33
N ALA A 363 45.17 0.72 -16.89
CA ALA A 363 44.29 1.90 -16.72
C ALA A 363 43.52 1.80 -15.40
N PHE A 364 44.21 1.91 -14.28
CA PHE A 364 43.61 1.72 -12.94
C PHE A 364 42.54 2.75 -12.60
N ASP A 365 42.65 3.98 -13.12
CA ASP A 365 41.61 5.01 -12.97
C ASP A 365 40.26 4.57 -13.60
N GLN A 366 40.33 3.83 -14.72
CA GLN A 366 39.14 3.27 -15.35
C GLN A 366 38.54 2.13 -14.51
N LEU A 367 39.38 1.29 -13.93
CA LEU A 367 38.93 0.24 -12.99
C LEU A 367 38.31 0.85 -11.74
N GLU A 368 38.92 1.91 -11.19
CA GLU A 368 38.33 2.68 -10.08
C GLU A 368 36.93 3.21 -10.43
N GLY A 369 36.77 3.79 -11.60
CA GLY A 369 35.45 4.26 -12.08
C GLY A 369 34.40 3.15 -12.16
N GLN A 370 34.78 1.91 -12.49
CA GLN A 370 33.86 0.78 -12.61
C GLN A 370 33.50 0.13 -11.28
N VAL A 371 34.45 0.04 -10.34
CA VAL A 371 34.26 -0.72 -9.08
C VAL A 371 34.32 0.14 -7.81
N GLY A 372 34.79 1.38 -7.90
CA GLY A 372 35.01 2.25 -6.75
C GLY A 372 33.73 2.53 -5.96
N THR A 373 32.62 2.75 -6.64
CA THR A 373 31.32 2.92 -6.00
C THR A 373 30.93 1.70 -5.17
N LEU A 374 31.17 0.49 -5.69
CA LEU A 374 30.92 -0.75 -4.94
C LEU A 374 31.81 -0.84 -3.70
N LYS A 375 33.11 -0.51 -3.83
CA LYS A 375 34.06 -0.51 -2.69
C LYS A 375 33.59 0.45 -1.60
N ILE A 376 33.09 1.63 -1.96
CA ILE A 376 32.53 2.60 -1.01
C ILE A 376 31.31 2.02 -0.30
N PHE A 377 30.38 1.38 -1.00
CA PHE A 377 29.22 0.77 -0.38
C PHE A 377 29.60 -0.39 0.54
N LEU A 378 30.49 -1.27 0.10
CA LEU A 378 30.91 -2.43 0.87
C LEU A 378 31.79 -2.06 2.07
N SER A 379 32.56 -0.96 2.00
CA SER A 379 33.36 -0.48 3.13
C SER A 379 32.51 -0.13 4.37
N ARG A 380 31.24 0.26 4.15
CA ARG A 380 30.29 0.51 5.25
C ARG A 380 29.93 -0.77 6.00
N LEU A 381 30.06 -1.93 5.36
CA LEU A 381 29.82 -3.23 5.97
C LEU A 381 31.03 -3.77 6.74
N ALA A 382 32.21 -3.18 6.59
CA ALA A 382 33.44 -3.60 7.22
C ALA A 382 33.55 -3.08 8.65
N THR A 383 32.66 -3.54 9.53
CA THR A 383 32.66 -3.22 10.96
C THR A 383 33.15 -4.41 11.79
N LYS A 384 33.55 -4.20 13.04
CA LYS A 384 33.98 -5.28 13.94
C LYS A 384 32.82 -6.28 14.17
N GLU A 385 31.61 -5.77 14.30
CA GLU A 385 30.38 -6.52 14.54
C GLU A 385 30.07 -7.43 13.34
N SER A 386 30.10 -6.88 12.12
CA SER A 386 29.87 -7.67 10.90
C SER A 386 30.95 -8.71 10.70
N PHE A 387 32.22 -8.38 10.95
CA PHE A 387 33.33 -9.32 10.84
C PHE A 387 33.19 -10.47 11.83
N TRP A 388 32.79 -10.16 13.08
CA TRP A 388 32.55 -11.21 14.07
C TRP A 388 31.41 -12.13 13.67
N VAL A 389 30.24 -11.55 13.37
CA VAL A 389 29.01 -12.31 13.07
C VAL A 389 29.17 -13.14 11.79
N PHE A 390 29.85 -12.62 10.76
CA PHE A 390 29.96 -13.28 9.46
C PHE A 390 31.26 -14.08 9.24
N SER A 391 32.10 -14.27 10.27
CA SER A 391 33.31 -15.07 10.22
C SER A 391 33.16 -16.51 10.70
N GLY A 392 31.99 -16.91 11.18
CA GLY A 392 31.77 -18.24 11.73
C GLY A 392 30.56 -18.94 11.12
N ASP A 393 30.46 -20.26 11.31
CA ASP A 393 29.41 -21.13 10.75
C ASP A 393 28.73 -21.90 11.88
N GLU A 394 28.07 -21.19 12.81
CA GLU A 394 27.34 -21.76 13.93
C GLU A 394 25.88 -22.06 13.60
N VAL A 395 25.39 -21.53 12.46
CA VAL A 395 23.97 -21.61 12.06
C VAL A 395 23.87 -22.17 10.65
N GLU A 396 23.18 -23.30 10.51
CA GLU A 396 22.84 -23.86 9.22
C GLU A 396 21.69 -23.08 8.58
N LEU A 397 21.91 -22.52 7.40
CA LEU A 397 20.91 -21.70 6.70
C LEU A 397 19.84 -22.53 5.99
N LYS A 398 20.04 -23.85 5.81
CA LYS A 398 18.97 -24.76 5.37
C LYS A 398 18.09 -25.15 6.58
N ILE A 399 17.39 -24.15 7.12
CA ILE A 399 16.59 -24.30 8.36
C ILE A 399 15.55 -25.41 8.33
N THR A 400 15.16 -25.87 7.14
CA THR A 400 14.17 -26.95 6.94
C THR A 400 14.81 -28.34 6.86
N ASN A 401 16.11 -28.48 7.19
CA ASN A 401 16.78 -29.75 7.29
C ASN A 401 16.14 -30.60 8.38
N LYS A 402 15.77 -31.87 8.06
CA LYS A 402 15.10 -32.76 8.97
C LYS A 402 15.98 -33.19 10.17
N GLU A 403 17.29 -33.22 9.96
CA GLU A 403 18.25 -33.59 11.01
C GLU A 403 18.50 -32.42 11.96
N ASN A 404 18.42 -31.18 11.45
CA ASN A 404 18.76 -29.99 12.21
C ASN A 404 17.77 -28.82 11.93
N PRO A 405 16.45 -29.01 12.19
CA PRO A 405 15.46 -28.00 11.95
C PRO A 405 15.68 -26.79 12.87
N SER A 406 15.47 -25.57 12.35
CA SER A 406 15.75 -24.40 13.16
C SER A 406 14.81 -23.22 12.91
N ILE A 407 14.80 -22.31 13.88
CA ILE A 407 14.19 -20.98 13.82
C ILE A 407 15.31 -19.96 13.91
N ILE A 408 15.38 -19.06 12.93
CA ILE A 408 16.36 -17.98 12.89
C ILE A 408 15.64 -16.65 13.06
N ILE A 409 16.14 -15.81 13.95
CA ILE A 409 15.73 -14.42 14.10
C ILE A 409 16.83 -13.52 13.53
N LEU A 410 16.47 -12.67 12.59
CA LEU A 410 17.32 -11.56 12.11
C LEU A 410 16.94 -10.32 12.92
N ALA A 411 17.78 -9.97 13.90
CA ALA A 411 17.51 -8.94 14.89
C ALA A 411 17.90 -7.55 14.35
N SER A 412 16.94 -6.85 13.76
CA SER A 412 17.16 -5.52 13.20
C SER A 412 16.84 -4.41 14.21
N ASP A 413 17.46 -3.26 14.02
CA ASP A 413 17.19 -2.03 14.73
C ASP A 413 16.97 -0.90 13.71
N PRO A 414 15.89 -0.12 13.82
CA PRO A 414 15.62 0.99 12.91
C PRO A 414 16.76 2.01 12.80
N SER A 415 17.58 2.19 13.85
CA SER A 415 18.68 3.16 13.86
C SER A 415 19.89 2.74 13.00
N THR A 416 20.08 1.42 12.77
CA THR A 416 21.21 0.85 12.02
C THR A 416 20.78 0.15 10.74
N GLN A 417 19.50 0.25 10.39
CA GLN A 417 18.87 -0.47 9.29
C GLN A 417 19.56 -0.28 7.95
N ASP A 418 19.95 0.95 7.60
CA ASP A 418 20.52 1.27 6.28
C ASP A 418 21.83 0.50 5.97
N ILE A 419 22.56 0.12 7.01
CA ILE A 419 23.80 -0.66 6.87
C ILE A 419 23.51 -2.15 7.05
N ASN A 420 22.83 -2.51 8.13
CA ASN A 420 22.64 -3.90 8.52
C ASN A 420 21.65 -4.66 7.61
N SER A 421 20.74 -3.95 6.94
CA SER A 421 19.77 -4.58 6.04
C SER A 421 20.40 -5.35 4.88
N ALA A 422 21.56 -4.91 4.36
CA ALA A 422 22.27 -5.62 3.29
C ALA A 422 22.84 -6.96 3.78
N LEU A 423 23.36 -6.98 5.00
CA LEU A 423 23.89 -8.19 5.63
C LEU A 423 22.76 -9.18 5.98
N TYR A 424 21.66 -8.71 6.59
CA TYR A 424 20.49 -9.54 6.83
C TYR A 424 19.85 -10.03 5.53
N SER A 425 19.86 -9.23 4.46
CA SER A 425 19.39 -9.65 3.14
C SER A 425 20.21 -10.81 2.59
N SER A 426 21.55 -10.83 2.77
CA SER A 426 22.39 -11.93 2.32
C SER A 426 22.04 -13.26 3.02
N VAL A 427 21.79 -13.21 4.34
CA VAL A 427 21.36 -14.37 5.11
C VAL A 427 19.97 -14.83 4.69
N LEU A 428 19.02 -13.91 4.59
CA LEU A 428 17.63 -14.20 4.24
C LEU A 428 17.50 -14.79 2.82
N ASN A 429 18.19 -14.20 1.84
CA ASN A 429 18.17 -14.69 0.46
C ASN A 429 18.81 -16.06 0.33
N ARG A 430 19.93 -16.31 1.03
CA ARG A 430 20.54 -17.64 1.07
C ARG A 430 19.62 -18.65 1.72
N THR A 431 19.03 -18.33 2.87
CA THR A 431 18.03 -19.18 3.54
C THR A 431 16.87 -19.52 2.61
N LEU A 432 16.27 -18.52 1.96
CA LEU A 432 15.17 -18.71 1.00
C LEU A 432 15.53 -19.67 -0.13
N ARG A 433 16.70 -19.49 -0.73
CA ARG A 433 17.15 -20.37 -1.81
C ARG A 433 17.29 -21.82 -1.34
N LEU A 434 17.85 -22.05 -0.16
CA LEU A 434 18.09 -23.38 0.37
C LEU A 434 16.80 -24.10 0.78
N ILE A 435 15.83 -23.37 1.38
CA ILE A 435 14.56 -23.95 1.80
C ILE A 435 13.57 -24.12 0.66
N ASN A 436 13.67 -23.35 -0.43
CA ASN A 436 12.75 -23.43 -1.57
C ASN A 436 13.07 -24.65 -2.46
N SER A 437 13.14 -25.81 -1.86
CA SER A 437 13.43 -27.09 -2.50
C SER A 437 12.45 -28.17 -2.03
N LYS A 438 12.39 -29.29 -2.75
CA LYS A 438 11.49 -30.41 -2.41
C LYS A 438 11.99 -31.22 -1.20
N ASN A 439 11.09 -31.97 -0.56
CA ASN A 439 11.37 -32.91 0.54
C ASN A 439 11.84 -32.25 1.84
N ASN A 440 11.60 -30.98 2.03
CA ASN A 440 11.89 -30.24 3.25
C ASN A 440 10.75 -30.31 4.27
N LEU A 441 11.05 -30.00 5.54
CA LEU A 441 10.03 -29.66 6.53
C LEU A 441 9.28 -28.40 6.10
N PRO A 442 8.04 -28.18 6.57
CA PRO A 442 7.36 -26.93 6.36
C PRO A 442 8.20 -25.77 6.88
N GLY A 443 8.46 -24.78 6.02
CA GLY A 443 9.26 -23.62 6.38
C GLY A 443 8.50 -22.32 6.15
N GLY A 444 9.08 -21.22 6.62
CA GLY A 444 8.50 -19.90 6.39
C GLY A 444 9.47 -18.75 6.59
N ILE A 445 9.19 -17.68 5.86
CA ILE A 445 9.82 -16.38 6.04
C ILE A 445 8.77 -15.40 6.52
N ILE A 446 9.09 -14.65 7.57
CA ILE A 446 8.23 -13.61 8.13
C ILE A 446 9.02 -12.31 8.18
N ALA A 447 8.55 -11.28 7.50
CA ALA A 447 9.14 -9.95 7.54
C ALA A 447 8.07 -8.94 7.98
N ASP A 448 8.16 -8.41 9.20
CA ASP A 448 7.17 -7.48 9.77
C ASP A 448 7.15 -6.12 9.03
N GLU A 449 8.30 -5.66 8.60
CA GLU A 449 8.45 -4.44 7.79
C GLU A 449 9.22 -4.80 6.51
N PHE A 450 8.54 -5.50 5.60
CA PHE A 450 9.13 -6.03 4.37
C PHE A 450 9.86 -5.00 3.51
N PRO A 451 9.39 -3.74 3.32
CA PRO A 451 10.12 -2.77 2.53
C PRO A 451 11.52 -2.43 3.07
N THR A 452 11.84 -2.75 4.32
CA THR A 452 13.13 -2.41 4.93
C THR A 452 14.25 -3.43 4.66
N ILE A 453 13.92 -4.62 4.17
CA ILE A 453 14.87 -5.66 3.77
C ILE A 453 14.70 -6.00 2.29
N TYR A 454 15.77 -6.38 1.61
CA TYR A 454 15.70 -6.76 0.19
C TYR A 454 15.68 -8.28 0.03
N ILE A 455 14.60 -8.78 -0.58
CA ILE A 455 14.49 -10.19 -0.99
C ILE A 455 14.60 -10.26 -2.51
N HIS A 456 15.67 -10.90 -2.98
CA HIS A 456 15.93 -11.03 -4.41
C HIS A 456 14.87 -11.92 -5.07
N LYS A 457 14.34 -11.49 -6.22
CA LYS A 457 13.31 -12.22 -6.99
C LYS A 457 12.16 -12.76 -6.14
N ILE A 458 11.66 -11.94 -5.20
CA ILE A 458 10.61 -12.33 -4.25
C ILE A 458 9.33 -12.79 -4.96
N ASP A 459 9.01 -12.24 -6.12
CA ASP A 459 7.93 -12.66 -6.98
C ASP A 459 8.04 -14.15 -7.36
N ASN A 460 9.21 -14.58 -7.83
CA ASN A 460 9.48 -15.99 -8.12
C ASN A 460 9.40 -16.87 -6.87
N VAL A 461 9.88 -16.36 -5.73
CA VAL A 461 9.81 -17.09 -4.46
C VAL A 461 8.36 -17.33 -4.07
N VAL A 462 7.51 -16.31 -4.07
CA VAL A 462 6.08 -16.45 -3.73
C VAL A 462 5.36 -17.39 -4.70
N ALA A 463 5.69 -17.33 -5.98
CA ALA A 463 5.09 -18.22 -6.99
C ALA A 463 5.44 -19.70 -6.77
N THR A 464 6.67 -20.01 -6.35
CA THR A 464 7.17 -21.39 -6.17
C THR A 464 7.01 -21.94 -4.75
N ALA A 465 6.90 -21.07 -3.77
CA ALA A 465 6.84 -21.39 -2.34
C ALA A 465 5.75 -22.42 -1.99
N ARG A 466 4.58 -22.33 -2.65
CA ARG A 466 3.46 -23.25 -2.43
C ARG A 466 3.82 -24.70 -2.68
N SER A 467 4.50 -25.01 -3.77
CA SER A 467 4.88 -26.38 -4.15
C SER A 467 5.94 -26.96 -3.21
N ASN A 468 6.72 -26.11 -2.57
CA ASN A 468 7.81 -26.47 -1.66
C ASN A 468 7.45 -26.35 -0.17
N LYS A 469 6.18 -26.09 0.14
CA LYS A 469 5.65 -25.91 1.51
C LYS A 469 6.35 -24.78 2.28
N ILE A 470 6.62 -23.68 1.60
CA ILE A 470 7.23 -22.48 2.19
C ILE A 470 6.16 -21.39 2.36
N ALA A 471 5.99 -20.94 3.58
CA ALA A 471 5.16 -19.79 3.91
C ALA A 471 5.94 -18.49 3.70
N VAL A 472 5.29 -17.49 3.10
CA VAL A 472 5.85 -16.14 2.96
C VAL A 472 4.86 -15.15 3.53
N LEU A 473 5.23 -14.49 4.64
CA LEU A 473 4.40 -13.48 5.29
C LEU A 473 5.12 -12.13 5.28
N LEU A 474 4.53 -11.16 4.58
CA LEU A 474 5.11 -9.86 4.31
C LEU A 474 4.25 -8.77 4.96
N GLY A 475 4.77 -8.11 5.98
CA GLY A 475 4.17 -6.95 6.60
C GLY A 475 4.65 -5.66 5.95
N LEU A 476 3.75 -4.72 5.71
CA LEU A 476 4.07 -3.39 5.21
C LEU A 476 3.05 -2.35 5.69
N GLN A 477 3.42 -1.08 5.59
CA GLN A 477 2.52 -0.01 6.03
C GLN A 477 1.61 0.46 4.90
N GLU A 478 2.17 0.78 3.74
CA GLU A 478 1.47 1.34 2.59
C GLU A 478 2.12 0.87 1.28
N ILE A 479 1.34 0.72 0.21
CA ILE A 479 1.82 0.29 -1.11
C ILE A 479 2.88 1.20 -1.73
N PRO A 480 2.82 2.54 -1.63
CA PRO A 480 3.88 3.41 -2.15
C PRO A 480 5.25 3.12 -1.57
N GLN A 481 5.34 2.76 -0.28
CA GLN A 481 6.59 2.36 0.36
C GLN A 481 7.18 1.11 -0.32
N LEU A 482 6.35 0.12 -0.62
CA LEU A 482 6.79 -1.07 -1.34
C LEU A 482 7.30 -0.72 -2.75
N ARG A 483 6.59 0.14 -3.49
CA ARG A 483 6.98 0.61 -4.83
C ARG A 483 8.29 1.40 -4.82
N GLN A 484 8.54 2.17 -3.78
CA GLN A 484 9.79 2.92 -3.63
C GLN A 484 11.01 1.99 -3.50
N PHE A 485 10.88 0.89 -2.75
CA PHE A 485 12.00 0.00 -2.46
C PHE A 485 12.18 -1.14 -3.46
N TYR A 486 11.09 -1.62 -4.07
CA TYR A 486 11.13 -2.76 -4.99
C TYR A 486 10.85 -2.41 -6.45
N LYS A 487 10.74 -1.12 -6.79
CA LYS A 487 10.22 -0.59 -8.05
C LYS A 487 8.74 -0.97 -8.26
N LYS A 488 8.07 -0.17 -9.08
CA LYS A 488 6.60 -0.29 -9.28
C LYS A 488 6.21 -1.66 -9.85
N GLU A 489 6.93 -2.14 -10.86
CA GLU A 489 6.62 -3.38 -11.58
C GLU A 489 6.70 -4.60 -10.64
N VAL A 490 7.75 -4.70 -9.82
CA VAL A 490 7.94 -5.80 -8.86
C VAL A 490 6.91 -5.72 -7.74
N ALA A 491 6.64 -4.52 -7.20
CA ALA A 491 5.63 -4.30 -6.16
C ALA A 491 4.22 -4.68 -6.64
N ASP A 492 3.85 -4.31 -7.87
CA ASP A 492 2.56 -4.63 -8.46
C ASP A 492 2.46 -6.15 -8.73
N THR A 493 3.54 -6.80 -9.16
CA THR A 493 3.61 -8.26 -9.32
C THR A 493 3.43 -8.99 -8.00
N ILE A 494 4.16 -8.62 -6.94
CA ILE A 494 4.03 -9.21 -5.60
C ILE A 494 2.57 -9.09 -5.13
N SER A 495 1.98 -7.91 -5.29
CA SER A 495 0.59 -7.64 -4.89
C SER A 495 -0.43 -8.51 -5.64
N ALA A 496 -0.12 -8.91 -6.87
CA ALA A 496 -1.00 -9.74 -7.70
C ALA A 496 -0.89 -11.25 -7.40
N ILE A 497 0.28 -11.72 -6.95
CA ILE A 497 0.54 -13.16 -6.76
C ILE A 497 0.28 -13.66 -5.34
N VAL A 498 0.28 -12.79 -4.33
CA VAL A 498 -0.06 -13.18 -2.96
C VAL A 498 -1.52 -13.59 -2.86
N GLY A 499 -1.77 -14.78 -2.29
CA GLY A 499 -3.11 -15.35 -2.20
C GLY A 499 -3.91 -14.94 -0.97
N ASN A 500 -3.27 -14.31 0.03
CA ASN A 500 -3.92 -13.81 1.24
C ASN A 500 -3.52 -12.35 1.45
N ILE A 501 -4.50 -11.46 1.49
CA ILE A 501 -4.28 -10.04 1.77
C ILE A 501 -5.13 -9.68 2.98
N ILE A 502 -4.48 -9.15 4.01
CA ILE A 502 -5.12 -8.69 5.24
C ILE A 502 -4.75 -7.23 5.42
N SER A 503 -5.76 -6.38 5.44
CA SER A 503 -5.57 -4.95 5.63
C SER A 503 -6.15 -4.47 6.95
N GLY A 504 -5.32 -3.73 7.69
CA GLY A 504 -5.78 -2.87 8.78
C GLY A 504 -6.14 -1.47 8.26
N SER A 505 -5.86 -0.43 9.04
CA SER A 505 -6.07 0.95 8.57
C SER A 505 -5.01 1.34 7.53
N ALA A 506 -5.44 1.92 6.42
CA ALA A 506 -4.60 2.56 5.42
C ALA A 506 -5.00 4.03 5.27
N ARG A 507 -4.06 4.91 4.97
CA ARG A 507 -4.29 6.35 4.85
C ARG A 507 -3.91 6.90 3.49
N ASP A 508 -2.94 6.28 2.83
CA ASP A 508 -2.49 6.72 1.53
C ASP A 508 -3.52 6.41 0.45
N LYS A 509 -3.76 7.40 -0.42
CA LYS A 509 -4.76 7.31 -1.48
C LYS A 509 -4.48 6.16 -2.46
N ASN A 510 -3.20 5.94 -2.82
CA ASN A 510 -2.86 4.87 -3.76
C ASN A 510 -3.10 3.48 -3.16
N THR A 511 -2.88 3.33 -1.83
CA THR A 511 -3.19 2.09 -1.10
C THR A 511 -4.69 1.88 -1.04
N LEU A 512 -5.47 2.92 -0.76
CA LEU A 512 -6.94 2.85 -0.73
C LEU A 512 -7.53 2.53 -2.11
N ASP A 513 -7.08 3.23 -3.17
CA ASP A 513 -7.51 2.98 -4.57
C ASP A 513 -7.13 1.56 -5.04
N TRP A 514 -5.97 1.05 -4.58
CA TRP A 514 -5.53 -0.32 -4.87
C TRP A 514 -6.44 -1.35 -4.17
N MET A 515 -6.77 -1.14 -2.88
CA MET A 515 -7.68 -2.01 -2.14
C MET A 515 -9.10 -1.98 -2.73
N GLU A 516 -9.62 -0.79 -3.09
CA GLU A 516 -10.96 -0.65 -3.70
C GLU A 516 -11.08 -1.47 -5.01
N LYS A 517 -10.00 -1.59 -5.77
CA LYS A 517 -10.00 -2.39 -7.01
C LYS A 517 -9.98 -3.89 -6.76
N MET A 518 -9.61 -4.33 -5.58
CA MET A 518 -9.58 -5.75 -5.21
C MET A 518 -10.93 -6.27 -4.71
N PHE A 519 -11.74 -5.37 -4.17
CA PHE A 519 -13.10 -5.65 -3.68
C PHE A 519 -14.16 -5.20 -4.68
#